data_be473c1b7a1febcbd0ba6102c7847042
#
_entry.id   be473c1b7a1febcbd0ba6102c7847042
#
_cell.length_a   1.000
_cell.length_b   1.000
_cell.length_c   1.000
_cell.angle_alpha   90.00
_cell.angle_beta   90.00
_cell.angle_gamma   90.00
#
_symmetry.space_group_name_H-M   'P 1'
#
loop_
_entity.id
_entity.type
_entity.pdbx_description
1 polymer ?
#
loop_
_entity_poly.entity_id
_entity_poly.type
_entity_poly.pdbx_seq_one_letter_code
_entity_poly.pdbx_strand_id
1 'polypeptide(L)'
;MLKNIFYSSLWNKCPQCHQGDVFITNNAYKLSQFDKMHEHCSCCDLKYEKEPGFYQGAMYVSYGLMVGWFVITWAADTFLVHSQTWQYLTFLSASILVMMPLTFRISRLLWINMFTKFDKSKSICAPKAIH
;
A
#
# COMPACT_ATOMS: atom_id res chain seq x y z
N MET A 1 7.92 3.55 15.50
CA MET A 1 8.19 2.73 14.31
C MET A 1 6.90 2.38 13.54
N LEU A 2 5.94 1.73 14.17
CA LEU A 2 4.66 1.39 13.53
C LEU A 2 3.89 2.60 13.00
N LYS A 3 3.84 3.72 13.73
CA LYS A 3 3.21 4.97 13.30
C LYS A 3 3.74 5.48 11.97
N ASN A 4 5.05 5.41 11.76
CA ASN A 4 5.70 5.88 10.53
C ASN A 4 5.37 4.98 9.33
N ILE A 5 5.30 3.66 9.57
CA ILE A 5 4.90 2.68 8.57
C ILE A 5 3.46 2.91 8.13
N PHE A 6 2.54 3.07 9.09
CA PHE A 6 1.14 3.37 8.79
C PHE A 6 0.96 4.70 8.07
N TYR A 7 1.67 5.74 8.53
CA TYR A 7 1.61 7.05 7.88
C TYR A 7 2.07 6.97 6.42
N SER A 8 3.24 6.41 6.16
CA SER A 8 3.77 6.23 4.81
C SER A 8 2.83 5.41 3.92
N SER A 9 2.28 4.31 4.46
CA SER A 9 1.41 3.39 3.70
C SER A 9 0.04 3.98 3.36
N LEU A 10 -0.51 4.83 4.21
CA LEU A 10 -1.82 5.46 3.96
C LEU A 10 -1.73 6.72 3.12
N TRP A 11 -0.66 7.52 3.30
CA TRP A 11 -0.53 8.83 2.66
C TRP A 11 0.37 8.84 1.42
N ASN A 12 0.72 7.68 0.87
CA ASN A 12 1.56 7.56 -0.33
C ASN A 12 2.93 8.25 -0.21
N LYS A 13 3.49 8.30 0.99
CA LYS A 13 4.76 9.00 1.25
C LYS A 13 5.95 8.05 1.31
N CYS A 14 7.11 8.56 0.89
CA CYS A 14 8.36 7.82 0.96
C CYS A 14 8.66 7.33 2.39
N PRO A 15 9.00 6.05 2.58
CA PRO A 15 9.27 5.53 3.92
C PRO A 15 10.53 6.09 4.57
N GLN A 16 11.48 6.60 3.79
CA GLN A 16 12.75 7.12 4.30
C GLN A 16 12.67 8.58 4.71
N CYS A 17 12.03 9.46 3.92
CA CYS A 17 12.00 10.91 4.18
C CYS A 17 10.60 11.45 4.50
N HIS A 18 9.53 10.71 4.26
CA HIS A 18 8.13 11.10 4.43
C HIS A 18 7.68 12.36 3.64
N GLN A 19 8.46 12.81 2.67
CA GLN A 19 8.15 14.00 1.88
C GLN A 19 7.85 13.69 0.42
N GLY A 20 8.65 12.85 -0.24
CA GLY A 20 8.42 12.43 -1.62
C GLY A 20 7.25 11.46 -1.75
N ASP A 21 6.61 11.45 -2.90
CA ASP A 21 5.53 10.53 -3.22
C ASP A 21 6.08 9.24 -3.86
N VAL A 22 5.47 8.10 -3.54
CA VAL A 22 5.85 6.79 -4.09
C VAL A 22 5.12 6.51 -5.39
N PHE A 23 3.80 6.69 -5.40
CA PHE A 23 2.97 6.54 -6.58
C PHE A 23 2.75 7.88 -7.28
N ILE A 24 2.69 7.85 -8.60
CA ILE A 24 2.45 9.04 -9.45
C ILE A 24 1.09 9.68 -9.13
N THR A 25 0.11 8.86 -8.75
CA THR A 25 -1.25 9.32 -8.46
C THR A 25 -1.62 9.04 -7.02
N ASN A 26 -2.13 10.03 -6.29
CA ASN A 26 -2.63 9.85 -4.93
C ASN A 26 -3.95 9.07 -4.85
N ASN A 27 -4.68 8.96 -5.96
CA ASN A 27 -5.94 8.25 -6.00
C ASN A 27 -5.76 6.78 -6.42
N ALA A 28 -6.08 5.85 -5.50
CA ALA A 28 -5.98 4.41 -5.73
C ALA A 28 -6.94 3.89 -6.80
N TYR A 29 -8.05 4.57 -7.01
CA TYR A 29 -9.11 4.17 -7.94
C TYR A 29 -8.94 4.70 -9.37
N LYS A 30 -7.85 5.43 -9.65
CA LYS A 30 -7.51 5.83 -11.01
C LYS A 30 -6.87 4.66 -11.77
N LEU A 31 -7.69 3.78 -12.31
CA LEU A 31 -7.31 2.49 -12.91
C LEU A 31 -6.20 2.58 -13.97
N SER A 32 -6.09 3.71 -14.66
CA SER A 32 -5.04 3.90 -15.69
C SER A 32 -3.63 4.11 -15.13
N GLN A 33 -3.50 4.50 -13.86
CA GLN A 33 -2.22 4.90 -13.26
C GLN A 33 -2.04 4.41 -11.81
N PHE A 34 -2.91 3.52 -11.34
CA PHE A 34 -2.89 3.09 -9.94
C PHE A 34 -1.65 2.27 -9.57
N ASP A 35 -1.04 1.61 -10.55
CA ASP A 35 0.13 0.76 -10.42
C ASP A 35 1.45 1.48 -10.70
N LYS A 36 1.38 2.69 -11.29
CA LYS A 36 2.58 3.44 -11.66
C LYS A 36 3.23 4.08 -10.44
N MET A 37 4.50 3.74 -10.25
CA MET A 37 5.35 4.26 -9.19
C MET A 37 6.48 5.08 -9.79
N HIS A 38 7.02 6.03 -8.99
CA HIS A 38 8.28 6.68 -9.32
C HIS A 38 9.44 5.69 -9.15
N GLU A 39 10.45 5.78 -9.99
CA GLU A 39 11.66 4.95 -9.86
C GLU A 39 12.48 5.33 -8.63
N HIS A 40 12.56 6.63 -8.37
CA HIS A 40 13.29 7.22 -7.27
C HIS A 40 12.44 8.25 -6.52
N CYS A 41 12.73 8.42 -5.23
CA CYS A 41 12.14 9.48 -4.45
C CYS A 41 12.63 10.85 -4.95
N SER A 42 11.73 11.78 -5.19
CA SER A 42 12.06 13.16 -5.59
C SER A 42 12.85 13.94 -4.54
N CYS A 43 12.79 13.50 -3.27
CA CYS A 43 13.42 14.17 -2.15
C CYS A 43 14.76 13.54 -1.73
N CYS A 44 14.75 12.26 -1.35
CA CYS A 44 15.93 11.58 -0.81
C CYS A 44 16.62 10.64 -1.81
N ASP A 45 16.13 10.57 -3.05
CA ASP A 45 16.66 9.72 -4.13
C ASP A 45 16.66 8.22 -3.81
N LEU A 46 15.84 7.78 -2.88
CA LEU A 46 15.65 6.37 -2.57
C LEU A 46 15.10 5.63 -3.78
N LYS A 47 15.81 4.63 -4.27
CA LYS A 47 15.30 3.74 -5.31
C LYS A 47 14.21 2.84 -4.72
N TYR A 48 13.00 2.94 -5.24
CA TYR A 48 11.85 2.18 -4.72
C TYR A 48 11.89 0.71 -5.13
N GLU A 49 12.36 0.40 -6.31
CA GLU A 49 12.61 -0.97 -6.77
C GLU A 49 14.11 -1.27 -6.73
N LYS A 50 14.55 -1.98 -5.68
CA LYS A 50 15.97 -2.27 -5.46
C LYS A 50 16.51 -3.31 -6.41
N GLU A 51 15.69 -4.30 -6.77
CA GLU A 51 16.06 -5.42 -7.63
C GLU A 51 14.88 -5.84 -8.51
N PRO A 52 15.13 -6.42 -9.71
CA PRO A 52 14.08 -7.02 -10.52
C PRO A 52 13.30 -8.07 -9.71
N GLY A 53 11.98 -7.93 -9.66
CA GLY A 53 11.13 -8.83 -8.87
C GLY A 53 11.03 -8.50 -7.37
N PHE A 54 11.58 -7.38 -6.91
CA PHE A 54 11.48 -6.93 -5.51
C PHE A 54 10.03 -6.94 -4.98
N TYR A 55 9.07 -6.60 -5.83
CA TYR A 55 7.65 -6.58 -5.46
C TYR A 55 6.95 -7.94 -5.48
N GLN A 56 7.63 -9.03 -5.83
CA GLN A 56 7.06 -10.38 -5.68
C GLN A 56 6.70 -10.67 -4.21
N GLY A 57 7.51 -10.20 -3.27
CA GLY A 57 7.20 -10.28 -1.85
C GLY A 57 5.95 -9.48 -1.44
N ALA A 58 5.69 -8.34 -2.09
CA ALA A 58 4.47 -7.57 -1.86
C ALA A 58 3.19 -8.32 -2.24
N MET A 59 3.27 -9.27 -3.17
CA MET A 59 2.13 -10.15 -3.54
C MET A 59 1.71 -11.04 -2.36
N TYR A 60 2.67 -11.54 -1.59
CA TYR A 60 2.37 -12.33 -0.38
C TYR A 60 1.70 -11.45 0.69
N VAL A 61 2.12 -10.19 0.82
CA VAL A 61 1.47 -9.24 1.73
C VAL A 61 0.04 -8.95 1.27
N SER A 62 -0.19 -8.76 -0.03
CA SER A 62 -1.54 -8.60 -0.59
C SER A 62 -2.43 -9.81 -0.29
N TYR A 63 -1.90 -11.01 -0.46
CA TYR A 63 -2.61 -12.24 -0.17
C TYR A 63 -2.99 -12.32 1.32
N GLY A 64 -2.03 -12.05 2.20
CA GLY A 64 -2.28 -12.03 3.66
C GLY A 64 -3.35 -11.02 4.05
N LEU A 65 -3.33 -9.82 3.47
CA LEU A 65 -4.34 -8.79 3.71
C LEU A 65 -5.73 -9.22 3.24
N MET A 66 -5.83 -9.87 2.08
CA MET A 66 -7.11 -10.37 1.56
C MET A 66 -7.66 -11.52 2.39
N VAL A 67 -6.81 -12.46 2.82
CA VAL A 67 -7.21 -13.53 3.74
C VAL A 67 -7.68 -12.96 5.08
N GLY A 68 -6.95 -12.00 5.64
CA GLY A 68 -7.36 -11.29 6.85
C GLY A 68 -8.71 -10.60 6.69
N TRP A 69 -8.94 -9.94 5.57
CA TRP A 69 -10.23 -9.31 5.25
C TRP A 69 -11.36 -10.34 5.17
N PHE A 70 -11.13 -11.47 4.51
CA PHE A 70 -12.09 -12.57 4.45
C PHE A 70 -12.47 -13.09 5.83
N VAL A 71 -11.48 -13.32 6.71
CA VAL A 71 -11.73 -13.79 8.08
C VAL A 71 -12.53 -12.77 8.89
N ILE A 72 -12.19 -11.48 8.77
CA ILE A 72 -12.89 -10.40 9.46
C ILE A 72 -14.35 -10.32 9.01
N THR A 73 -14.61 -10.35 7.70
CA THR A 73 -15.99 -10.29 7.16
C THR A 73 -16.78 -11.53 7.52
N TRP A 74 -16.16 -12.70 7.50
CA TRP A 74 -16.80 -13.94 7.91
C TRP A 74 -17.17 -13.93 9.41
N ALA A 75 -16.26 -13.50 10.27
CA ALA A 75 -16.54 -13.37 11.69
C ALA A 75 -17.65 -12.34 11.97
N ALA A 76 -17.59 -11.19 11.31
CA ALA A 76 -18.60 -10.14 11.43
C ALA A 76 -19.99 -10.65 11.01
N ASP A 77 -20.07 -11.37 9.91
CA ASP A 77 -21.33 -11.96 9.45
C ASP A 77 -21.87 -12.99 10.45
N THR A 78 -21.02 -13.88 10.93
CA THR A 78 -21.39 -14.95 11.86
C THR A 78 -21.87 -14.41 13.21
N PHE A 79 -21.24 -13.37 13.75
CA PHE A 79 -21.50 -12.86 15.10
C PHE A 79 -22.50 -11.70 15.15
N LEU A 80 -22.62 -10.91 14.09
CA LEU A 80 -23.40 -9.66 14.11
C LEU A 80 -24.62 -9.67 13.17
N VAL A 81 -24.46 -10.22 11.96
CA VAL A 81 -25.45 -10.02 10.87
C VAL A 81 -26.31 -11.26 10.67
N HIS A 82 -25.72 -12.45 10.71
CA HIS A 82 -26.38 -13.72 10.40
C HIS A 82 -27.09 -13.71 9.04
N SER A 83 -26.41 -13.21 8.01
CA SER A 83 -26.98 -13.10 6.66
C SER A 83 -27.16 -14.48 5.99
N GLN A 84 -28.04 -14.54 5.01
CA GLN A 84 -28.13 -15.74 4.16
C GLN A 84 -26.85 -15.88 3.32
N THR A 85 -26.42 -17.12 3.07
CA THR A 85 -25.19 -17.42 2.32
C THR A 85 -25.08 -16.64 1.01
N TRP A 86 -26.18 -16.47 0.29
CA TRP A 86 -26.20 -15.74 -0.97
C TRP A 86 -25.92 -14.24 -0.80
N GLN A 87 -26.47 -13.63 0.23
CA GLN A 87 -26.23 -12.22 0.56
C GLN A 87 -24.77 -11.98 0.98
N TYR A 88 -24.24 -12.86 1.82
CA TYR A 88 -22.84 -12.83 2.23
C TYR A 88 -21.88 -12.94 1.03
N LEU A 89 -22.10 -13.89 0.12
CA LEU A 89 -21.26 -14.06 -1.07
C LEU A 89 -21.28 -12.83 -2.00
N THR A 90 -22.45 -12.22 -2.17
CA THR A 90 -22.58 -10.99 -2.98
C THR A 90 -21.84 -9.83 -2.33
N PHE A 91 -22.00 -9.63 -1.02
CA PHE A 91 -21.29 -8.59 -0.26
C PHE A 91 -19.77 -8.81 -0.29
N LEU A 92 -19.31 -10.04 -0.08
CA LEU A 92 -17.90 -10.39 -0.10
C LEU A 92 -17.28 -10.11 -1.46
N SER A 93 -17.94 -10.53 -2.55
CA SER A 93 -17.43 -10.28 -3.91
C SER A 93 -17.31 -8.79 -4.22
N ALA A 94 -18.32 -8.00 -3.89
CA ALA A 94 -18.30 -6.56 -4.08
C ALA A 94 -17.19 -5.89 -3.23
N SER A 95 -17.05 -6.29 -1.98
CA SER A 95 -16.01 -5.72 -1.09
C SER A 95 -14.60 -6.03 -1.57
N ILE A 96 -14.33 -7.22 -2.08
CA ILE A 96 -13.03 -7.59 -2.65
C ILE A 96 -12.68 -6.71 -3.85
N LEU A 97 -13.63 -6.49 -4.77
CA LEU A 97 -13.41 -5.64 -5.94
C LEU A 97 -13.06 -4.19 -5.54
N VAL A 98 -13.74 -3.66 -4.53
CA VAL A 98 -13.45 -2.31 -4.02
C VAL A 98 -12.11 -2.24 -3.30
N MET A 99 -11.77 -3.26 -2.51
CA MET A 99 -10.53 -3.30 -1.73
C MET A 99 -9.29 -3.61 -2.57
N MET A 100 -9.44 -4.22 -3.75
CA MET A 100 -8.33 -4.66 -4.60
C MET A 100 -7.29 -3.56 -4.89
N PRO A 101 -7.66 -2.38 -5.44
CA PRO A 101 -6.67 -1.35 -5.74
C PRO A 101 -6.02 -0.76 -4.48
N LEU A 102 -6.76 -0.68 -3.39
CA LEU A 102 -6.24 -0.21 -2.11
C LEU A 102 -5.23 -1.19 -1.51
N THR A 103 -5.56 -2.48 -1.48
CA THR A 103 -4.68 -3.55 -0.99
C THR A 103 -3.39 -3.63 -1.79
N PHE A 104 -3.47 -3.48 -3.10
CA PHE A 104 -2.31 -3.46 -3.99
C PHE A 104 -1.31 -2.35 -3.61
N ARG A 105 -1.79 -1.15 -3.34
CA ARG A 105 -0.93 -0.03 -2.92
C ARG A 105 -0.37 -0.23 -1.53
N ILE A 106 -1.21 -0.59 -0.58
CA ILE A 106 -0.80 -0.79 0.81
C ILE A 106 0.26 -1.88 0.90
N SER A 107 0.09 -3.00 0.19
CA SER A 107 1.05 -4.11 0.21
C SER A 107 2.43 -3.70 -0.31
N ARG A 108 2.50 -2.92 -1.38
CA ARG A 108 3.77 -2.41 -1.91
C ARG A 108 4.44 -1.43 -0.95
N LEU A 109 3.68 -0.50 -0.39
CA LEU A 109 4.20 0.46 0.59
C LEU A 109 4.65 -0.23 1.88
N LEU A 110 3.90 -1.21 2.38
CA LEU A 110 4.31 -2.02 3.52
C LEU A 110 5.60 -2.79 3.23
N TRP A 111 5.69 -3.38 2.04
CA TRP A 111 6.88 -4.12 1.63
C TRP A 111 8.13 -3.24 1.59
N ILE A 112 8.05 -2.05 0.98
CA ILE A 112 9.15 -1.09 0.95
C ILE A 112 9.52 -0.64 2.38
N ASN A 113 8.53 -0.37 3.23
CA ASN A 113 8.75 0.04 4.62
C ASN A 113 9.46 -1.04 5.45
N MET A 114 9.24 -2.32 5.15
CA MET A 114 9.91 -3.43 5.83
C MET A 114 11.42 -3.43 5.60
N PHE A 115 11.86 -3.01 4.40
CA PHE A 115 13.27 -3.00 3.99
C PHE A 115 13.92 -1.61 4.06
N THR A 116 13.16 -0.56 4.38
CA THR A 116 13.65 0.81 4.43
C THR A 116 13.31 1.44 5.76
N LYS A 117 14.37 1.85 6.50
CA LYS A 117 14.20 2.54 7.78
C LYS A 117 14.03 4.05 7.54
N PHE A 118 13.22 4.68 8.38
CA PHE A 118 13.09 6.14 8.42
C PHE A 118 14.41 6.78 8.84
N ASP A 119 14.89 7.74 8.06
CA ASP A 119 16.10 8.51 8.35
C ASP A 119 15.77 10.01 8.38
N LYS A 120 15.84 10.56 9.58
CA LYS A 120 15.54 11.97 9.84
C LYS A 120 16.52 12.93 9.14
N SER A 121 17.77 12.50 8.91
CA SER A 121 18.78 13.30 8.23
C SER A 121 18.47 13.52 6.74
N LYS A 122 17.73 12.59 6.13
CA LYS A 122 17.28 12.64 4.73
C LYS A 122 15.88 13.23 4.54
N SER A 123 15.22 13.65 5.62
CA SER A 123 13.91 14.27 5.56
C SER A 123 13.95 15.75 5.14
N ILE A 124 15.12 16.34 5.02
CA ILE A 124 15.30 17.69 4.50
C ILE A 124 15.51 17.57 3.00
N CYS A 125 14.47 17.86 2.23
CA CYS A 125 14.59 17.96 0.78
C CYS A 125 15.54 19.09 0.41
N ALA A 126 16.76 18.76 0.02
CA ALA A 126 17.52 19.67 -0.79
C ALA A 126 16.80 19.77 -2.16
N PRO A 127 16.49 20.99 -2.67
CA PRO A 127 15.90 21.11 -3.99
C PRO A 127 16.91 20.55 -5.00
N LYS A 128 16.68 19.32 -5.47
CA LYS A 128 17.45 18.76 -6.57
C LYS A 128 17.13 19.61 -7.79
N ALA A 129 18.13 20.33 -8.29
CA ALA A 129 18.09 20.96 -9.59
C ALA A 129 17.59 19.93 -10.62
N ILE A 130 16.54 20.30 -11.32
CA ILE A 130 15.96 19.51 -12.41
C ILE A 130 17.04 19.41 -13.50
N HIS A 131 17.58 18.22 -13.65
CA HIS A 131 18.35 17.86 -14.83
C HIS A 131 17.54 16.91 -15.69
#